data_4be1760b4d07f73b17c15b6bae1e3afe
#
_entry.id   4be1760b4d07f73b17c15b6bae1e3afe
#
_cell.length_a   1.000
_cell.length_b   1.000
_cell.length_c   1.000
_cell.angle_alpha   90.00
_cell.angle_beta   90.00
_cell.angle_gamma   90.00
#
_symmetry.space_group_name_H-M   'P 1'
#
loop_
_entity.id
_entity.type
_entity.pdbx_description
1 polymer ?
#
loop_
_entity_poly.entity_id
_entity_poly.type
_entity_poly.pdbx_seq_one_letter_code
_entity_poly.pdbx_strand_id
1 'polypeptide(L)'
;MKKILMILVSVLVIGCLVFIWKDELFGKKVDNNSSNLNDVKKDNVSIELFGKYYDAASKIMKDMTLEEKIGQLFLVRYDKNLASSWVSDYYPGGFVMFAKDFANQTKDSIKEEIDNLQSISKIPLVIAVDEEGGYVTRVSRYSNFRDSKFLSPREYYDTGGEELLEKTEKEKATLLLSTGINLNLAPVADVSVNSNDFINNRTFNRDARDTAVLIGKMVNYANEVGISSSLKHFPGYGNNVDTHTGVAIDERSYENFLENDYLPFKEGIKNRVPTVLVSHNIINCIDSRYPATLSKKVIAELREKLNFSGVVITDDLSMDAVNGYVEDGSAAVLAVNSGDDLIITSDFVKMYREVYQAVTDKKIDIKTIDQAVKRNIAWKIAYNM
;
A
#
# COMPACT_ATOMS: atom_id res chain seq x y z
N MET A 1 -44.71 4.22 -18.25
CA MET A 1 -43.97 5.47 -18.30
C MET A 1 -43.74 6.15 -16.94
N LYS A 2 -44.75 6.44 -16.12
CA LYS A 2 -44.57 7.10 -14.78
C LYS A 2 -43.71 6.31 -13.79
N LYS A 3 -43.77 4.97 -13.75
CA LYS A 3 -42.94 4.13 -12.85
C LYS A 3 -41.44 4.10 -13.27
N ILE A 4 -41.15 4.11 -14.58
CA ILE A 4 -39.78 4.13 -15.09
C ILE A 4 -39.15 5.52 -14.82
N LEU A 5 -39.91 6.59 -14.95
CA LEU A 5 -39.47 7.95 -14.65
C LEU A 5 -39.15 8.12 -13.16
N MET A 6 -39.96 7.53 -12.25
CA MET A 6 -39.69 7.56 -10.80
C MET A 6 -38.42 6.79 -10.43
N ILE A 7 -38.14 5.65 -11.06
CA ILE A 7 -36.92 4.88 -10.82
C ILE A 7 -35.69 5.65 -11.32
N LEU A 8 -35.77 6.27 -12.50
CA LEU A 8 -34.68 7.10 -13.03
C LEU A 8 -34.41 8.34 -12.16
N VAL A 9 -35.43 8.97 -11.62
CA VAL A 9 -35.28 10.11 -10.70
C VAL A 9 -34.69 9.67 -9.35
N SER A 10 -35.12 8.52 -8.82
CA SER A 10 -34.54 8.00 -7.56
C SER A 10 -33.07 7.59 -7.72
N VAL A 11 -32.68 6.98 -8.83
CA VAL A 11 -31.28 6.64 -9.12
C VAL A 11 -30.42 7.90 -9.30
N LEU A 12 -30.95 8.95 -9.97
CA LEU A 12 -30.27 10.23 -10.09
C LEU A 12 -30.11 10.96 -8.74
N VAL A 13 -31.12 10.93 -7.87
CA VAL A 13 -31.06 11.56 -6.56
C VAL A 13 -30.08 10.81 -5.63
N ILE A 14 -30.06 9.47 -5.67
CA ILE A 14 -29.11 8.68 -4.90
C ILE A 14 -27.69 8.90 -5.45
N GLY A 15 -27.51 8.94 -6.77
CA GLY A 15 -26.22 9.25 -7.40
C GLY A 15 -25.70 10.64 -7.02
N CYS A 16 -26.55 11.66 -7.02
CA CYS A 16 -26.20 13.03 -6.59
C CYS A 16 -25.86 13.08 -5.10
N LEU A 17 -26.59 12.37 -4.25
CA LEU A 17 -26.31 12.34 -2.80
C LEU A 17 -24.99 11.64 -2.49
N VAL A 18 -24.66 10.55 -3.19
CA VAL A 18 -23.37 9.86 -3.07
C VAL A 18 -22.25 10.77 -3.57
N PHE A 19 -22.45 11.51 -4.67
CA PHE A 19 -21.46 12.42 -5.23
C PHE A 19 -21.21 13.61 -4.30
N ILE A 20 -22.26 14.23 -3.77
CA ILE A 20 -22.18 15.35 -2.79
C ILE A 20 -21.51 14.88 -1.50
N TRP A 21 -21.84 13.69 -1.03
CA TRP A 21 -21.24 13.12 0.18
C TRP A 21 -19.74 12.79 -0.01
N LYS A 22 -19.38 12.28 -1.18
CA LYS A 22 -18.00 12.03 -1.57
C LYS A 22 -17.18 13.33 -1.64
N ASP A 23 -17.72 14.38 -2.28
CA ASP A 23 -17.07 15.69 -2.37
C ASP A 23 -16.97 16.39 -0.99
N GLU A 24 -17.92 16.18 -0.09
CA GLU A 24 -17.89 16.79 1.23
C GLU A 24 -16.85 16.15 2.16
N LEU A 25 -16.61 14.84 2.05
CA LEU A 25 -15.68 14.09 2.91
C LEU A 25 -14.30 13.91 2.28
N PHE A 26 -14.22 13.79 0.96
CA PHE A 26 -12.97 13.53 0.24
C PHE A 26 -12.50 14.70 -0.64
N GLY A 27 -13.38 15.64 -1.03
CA GLY A 27 -13.06 16.76 -1.90
C GLY A 27 -12.60 18.04 -1.21
N LYS A 28 -12.77 18.17 0.12
CA LYS A 28 -12.26 19.34 0.85
C LYS A 28 -10.75 19.22 1.04
N LYS A 29 -9.98 20.04 0.33
CA LYS A 29 -8.58 20.31 0.70
C LYS A 29 -8.55 20.75 2.17
N VAL A 30 -7.94 19.96 3.02
CA VAL A 30 -7.61 20.39 4.38
C VAL A 30 -6.50 21.43 4.21
N ASP A 31 -6.78 22.70 4.51
CA ASP A 31 -5.77 23.74 4.55
C ASP A 31 -4.67 23.30 5.51
N ASN A 32 -3.52 22.96 4.97
CA ASN A 32 -2.30 22.74 5.71
C ASN A 32 -1.77 24.10 6.23
N ASN A 33 -2.52 24.74 7.11
CA ASN A 33 -1.94 25.80 7.93
C ASN A 33 -0.95 25.13 8.87
N SER A 34 0.32 25.33 8.54
CA SER A 34 1.48 24.97 9.37
C SER A 34 1.34 25.63 10.76
N SER A 35 0.66 24.94 11.68
CA SER A 35 0.78 25.25 13.10
C SER A 35 2.20 24.85 13.52
N ASN A 36 2.94 25.83 14.04
CA ASN A 36 4.28 25.71 14.58
C ASN A 36 4.44 24.44 15.44
N LEU A 37 5.26 23.50 14.96
CA LEU A 37 5.57 22.21 15.61
C LEU A 37 6.57 22.33 16.78
N ASN A 38 6.84 23.56 17.28
CA ASN A 38 7.88 23.78 18.29
C ASN A 38 7.40 23.76 19.75
N ASP A 39 6.10 23.55 20.02
CA ASP A 39 5.55 23.54 21.39
C ASP A 39 4.83 22.24 21.75
N VAL A 40 5.39 21.07 21.43
CA VAL A 40 4.87 19.81 22.00
C VAL A 40 5.83 19.34 23.09
N LYS A 41 5.43 19.57 24.34
CA LYS A 41 6.02 18.93 25.53
C LYS A 41 6.06 17.40 25.32
N LYS A 42 7.17 16.79 25.73
CA LYS A 42 7.42 15.34 25.78
C LYS A 42 6.37 14.60 26.63
N ASP A 43 5.22 14.33 26.06
CA ASP A 43 4.37 13.22 26.49
C ASP A 43 4.49 12.13 25.39
N ASN A 44 4.96 10.96 25.78
CA ASN A 44 5.12 9.77 24.94
C ASN A 44 3.76 9.18 24.50
N VAL A 45 2.92 9.98 23.90
CA VAL A 45 1.74 9.50 23.18
C VAL A 45 2.17 9.33 21.73
N SER A 46 2.29 8.11 21.27
CA SER A 46 2.47 7.84 19.85
C SER A 46 1.29 8.47 19.10
N ILE A 47 1.52 9.59 18.43
CA ILE A 47 0.48 10.24 17.61
C ILE A 47 0.20 9.30 16.45
N GLU A 48 -0.95 8.64 16.47
CA GLU A 48 -1.37 7.79 15.36
C GLU A 48 -1.35 8.57 14.04
N LEU A 49 -0.73 8.01 13.01
CA LEU A 49 -0.45 8.69 11.75
C LEU A 49 -1.70 9.32 11.13
N PHE A 50 -2.83 8.59 11.18
CA PHE A 50 -4.12 9.01 10.64
C PHE A 50 -5.15 9.36 11.70
N GLY A 51 -4.75 9.51 12.98
CA GLY A 51 -5.65 9.69 14.13
C GLY A 51 -6.68 10.81 13.93
N LYS A 52 -6.27 11.95 13.35
CA LYS A 52 -7.17 13.09 13.10
C LYS A 52 -8.29 12.78 12.10
N TYR A 53 -8.21 11.69 11.33
CA TYR A 53 -9.20 11.28 10.34
C TYR A 53 -10.09 10.13 10.81
N TYR A 54 -9.84 9.55 11.99
CA TYR A 54 -10.57 8.38 12.48
C TYR A 54 -12.06 8.66 12.74
N ASP A 55 -12.41 9.87 13.15
CA ASP A 55 -13.83 10.24 13.32
C ASP A 55 -14.57 10.28 11.99
N ALA A 56 -13.92 10.83 10.94
CA ALA A 56 -14.49 10.84 9.59
C ALA A 56 -14.59 9.40 9.04
N ALA A 57 -13.54 8.60 9.18
CA ALA A 57 -13.56 7.19 8.79
C ALA A 57 -14.67 6.42 9.51
N SER A 58 -14.84 6.62 10.82
CA SER A 58 -15.89 5.96 11.61
C SER A 58 -17.30 6.34 11.15
N LYS A 59 -17.52 7.59 10.72
CA LYS A 59 -18.80 8.02 10.15
C LYS A 59 -19.12 7.29 8.85
N ILE A 60 -18.11 7.15 7.96
CA ILE A 60 -18.26 6.40 6.71
C ILE A 60 -18.58 4.92 6.99
N MET A 61 -17.84 4.31 7.92
CA MET A 61 -17.98 2.89 8.26
C MET A 61 -19.33 2.54 8.89
N LYS A 62 -20.02 3.52 9.49
CA LYS A 62 -21.31 3.29 10.17
C LYS A 62 -22.38 2.72 9.23
N ASP A 63 -22.34 3.13 7.96
CA ASP A 63 -23.32 2.74 6.95
C ASP A 63 -22.78 1.63 6.01
N MET A 64 -21.59 1.08 6.30
CA MET A 64 -21.00 -0.01 5.53
C MET A 64 -21.52 -1.38 5.98
N THR A 65 -21.87 -2.23 5.01
CA THR A 65 -22.17 -3.64 5.26
C THR A 65 -20.88 -4.43 5.54
N LEU A 66 -21.02 -5.69 5.98
CA LEU A 66 -19.88 -6.59 6.17
C LEU A 66 -19.14 -6.82 4.84
N GLU A 67 -19.89 -7.00 3.76
CA GLU A 67 -19.37 -7.21 2.41
C GLU A 67 -18.50 -6.04 1.96
N GLU A 68 -18.99 -4.82 2.14
CA GLU A 68 -18.25 -3.60 1.83
C GLU A 68 -16.97 -3.45 2.67
N LYS A 69 -17.04 -3.75 3.96
CA LYS A 69 -15.87 -3.73 4.85
C LYS A 69 -14.81 -4.74 4.43
N ILE A 70 -15.22 -5.97 4.13
CA ILE A 70 -14.29 -7.02 3.68
C ILE A 70 -13.65 -6.62 2.36
N GLY A 71 -14.43 -6.09 1.40
CA GLY A 71 -13.86 -5.61 0.13
C GLY A 71 -12.75 -4.59 0.32
N GLN A 72 -12.89 -3.66 1.28
CA GLN A 72 -11.88 -2.65 1.58
C GLN A 72 -10.54 -3.19 2.11
N LEU A 73 -10.46 -4.47 2.44
CA LEU A 73 -9.20 -5.13 2.83
C LEU A 73 -8.37 -5.61 1.63
N PHE A 74 -8.87 -5.48 0.39
CA PHE A 74 -8.22 -6.04 -0.78
C PHE A 74 -7.70 -4.98 -1.75
N LEU A 75 -6.43 -5.09 -2.12
CA LEU A 75 -5.77 -4.41 -3.22
C LEU A 75 -5.56 -5.42 -4.34
N VAL A 76 -6.45 -5.39 -5.32
CA VAL A 76 -6.63 -6.48 -6.29
C VAL A 76 -5.73 -6.28 -7.49
N ARG A 77 -5.12 -7.35 -8.00
CA ARG A 77 -4.47 -7.32 -9.31
C ARG A 77 -5.47 -6.83 -10.36
N TYR A 78 -5.15 -5.70 -11.00
CA TYR A 78 -6.05 -5.11 -11.98
C TYR A 78 -6.31 -6.04 -13.19
N ASP A 79 -7.58 -6.16 -13.55
CA ASP A 79 -8.04 -6.80 -14.78
C ASP A 79 -9.10 -5.91 -15.44
N LYS A 80 -8.80 -5.41 -16.63
CA LYS A 80 -9.65 -4.46 -17.36
C LYS A 80 -11.08 -4.97 -17.58
N ASN A 81 -11.25 -6.27 -17.79
CA ASN A 81 -12.55 -6.88 -18.08
C ASN A 81 -13.40 -7.11 -16.83
N LEU A 82 -12.77 -7.23 -15.67
CA LEU A 82 -13.42 -7.61 -14.42
C LEU A 82 -13.51 -6.47 -13.41
N ALA A 83 -12.65 -5.44 -13.52
CA ALA A 83 -12.52 -4.40 -12.50
C ALA A 83 -13.85 -3.70 -12.18
N SER A 84 -14.65 -3.33 -13.20
CA SER A 84 -15.94 -2.67 -12.98
C SER A 84 -16.95 -3.56 -12.25
N SER A 85 -17.02 -4.85 -12.59
CA SER A 85 -17.89 -5.81 -11.89
C SER A 85 -17.40 -6.05 -10.45
N TRP A 86 -16.09 -6.14 -10.26
CA TRP A 86 -15.53 -6.26 -8.91
C TRP A 86 -15.83 -5.07 -8.02
N VAL A 87 -15.75 -3.83 -8.57
CA VAL A 87 -16.12 -2.62 -7.83
C VAL A 87 -17.59 -2.67 -7.41
N SER A 88 -18.51 -3.11 -8.31
CA SER A 88 -19.95 -3.16 -8.03
C SER A 88 -20.34 -4.28 -7.09
N ASP A 89 -19.70 -5.46 -7.21
CA ASP A 89 -20.15 -6.68 -6.54
C ASP A 89 -19.41 -6.96 -5.23
N TYR A 90 -18.13 -6.51 -5.11
CA TYR A 90 -17.25 -6.89 -4.02
C TYR A 90 -16.56 -5.70 -3.31
N TYR A 91 -16.70 -4.47 -3.83
CA TYR A 91 -16.23 -3.22 -3.18
C TYR A 91 -14.74 -3.20 -2.80
N PRO A 92 -13.79 -3.59 -3.69
CA PRO A 92 -12.37 -3.69 -3.33
C PRO A 92 -11.82 -2.37 -2.79
N GLY A 93 -10.80 -2.45 -1.93
CA GLY A 93 -10.06 -1.29 -1.45
C GLY A 93 -9.31 -0.55 -2.55
N GLY A 94 -8.94 -1.28 -3.62
CA GLY A 94 -8.27 -0.71 -4.78
C GLY A 94 -7.70 -1.75 -5.73
N PHE A 95 -6.85 -1.28 -6.64
CA PHE A 95 -6.20 -2.10 -7.65
C PHE A 95 -4.69 -1.87 -7.68
N VAL A 96 -3.91 -2.92 -7.92
CA VAL A 96 -2.50 -2.82 -8.29
C VAL A 96 -2.36 -3.08 -9.79
N MET A 97 -1.75 -2.11 -10.49
CA MET A 97 -1.55 -2.15 -11.94
C MET A 97 -0.11 -2.53 -12.28
N PHE A 98 0.06 -3.30 -13.33
CA PHE A 98 1.36 -3.76 -13.79
C PHE A 98 1.69 -3.22 -15.18
N ALA A 99 2.92 -3.44 -15.63
CA ALA A 99 3.40 -2.89 -16.89
C ALA A 99 2.47 -3.19 -18.10
N LYS A 100 1.89 -4.40 -18.16
CA LYS A 100 0.99 -4.78 -19.27
C LYS A 100 -0.27 -3.91 -19.37
N ASP A 101 -0.70 -3.32 -18.26
CA ASP A 101 -1.92 -2.52 -18.20
C ASP A 101 -1.72 -1.12 -18.80
N PHE A 102 -0.46 -0.69 -18.94
CA PHE A 102 -0.05 0.57 -19.58
C PHE A 102 0.38 0.40 -21.05
N ALA A 103 0.48 -0.85 -21.54
CA ALA A 103 0.85 -1.12 -22.91
C ALA A 103 -0.20 -0.55 -23.88
N ASN A 104 0.25 0.22 -24.88
CA ASN A 104 -0.59 0.89 -25.87
C ASN A 104 -1.60 1.92 -25.29
N GLN A 105 -1.38 2.36 -24.05
CA GLN A 105 -2.17 3.41 -23.40
C GLN A 105 -1.46 4.77 -23.48
N THR A 106 -2.22 5.82 -23.21
CA THR A 106 -1.73 7.19 -23.00
C THR A 106 -2.03 7.63 -21.57
N LYS A 107 -1.48 8.78 -21.14
CA LYS A 107 -1.82 9.36 -19.84
C LYS A 107 -3.33 9.59 -19.72
N ASP A 108 -3.94 10.15 -20.76
CA ASP A 108 -5.37 10.49 -20.78
C ASP A 108 -6.23 9.22 -20.74
N SER A 109 -5.89 8.18 -21.55
CA SER A 109 -6.70 6.96 -21.58
C SER A 109 -6.64 6.16 -20.26
N ILE A 110 -5.48 6.11 -19.59
CA ILE A 110 -5.36 5.48 -18.27
C ILE A 110 -6.11 6.31 -17.22
N LYS A 111 -5.98 7.64 -17.28
CA LYS A 111 -6.71 8.50 -16.34
C LYS A 111 -8.22 8.33 -16.49
N GLU A 112 -8.74 8.34 -17.72
CA GLU A 112 -10.17 8.11 -18.00
C GLU A 112 -10.63 6.75 -17.47
N GLU A 113 -9.85 5.70 -17.67
CA GLU A 113 -10.15 4.35 -17.18
C GLU A 113 -10.21 4.32 -15.64
N ILE A 114 -9.26 4.95 -14.96
CA ILE A 114 -9.23 5.07 -13.50
C ILE A 114 -10.39 5.94 -13.00
N ASP A 115 -10.65 7.09 -13.62
CA ASP A 115 -11.75 7.98 -13.26
C ASP A 115 -13.12 7.27 -13.39
N ASN A 116 -13.30 6.44 -14.40
CA ASN A 116 -14.50 5.62 -14.56
C ASN A 116 -14.68 4.63 -13.40
N LEU A 117 -13.61 3.93 -12.97
CA LEU A 117 -13.67 3.05 -11.80
C LEU A 117 -13.94 3.82 -10.52
N GLN A 118 -13.30 4.98 -10.34
CA GLN A 118 -13.54 5.87 -9.20
C GLN A 118 -15.00 6.35 -9.15
N SER A 119 -15.61 6.62 -10.30
CA SER A 119 -16.99 7.14 -10.39
C SER A 119 -18.06 6.14 -9.94
N ILE A 120 -17.82 4.84 -10.14
CA ILE A 120 -18.73 3.76 -9.73
C ILE A 120 -18.43 3.21 -8.33
N SER A 121 -17.28 3.59 -7.75
CA SER A 121 -16.89 3.13 -6.41
C SER A 121 -17.55 3.96 -5.32
N LYS A 122 -18.13 3.30 -4.32
CA LYS A 122 -18.71 3.94 -3.13
C LYS A 122 -17.64 4.58 -2.24
N ILE A 123 -16.52 3.92 -2.09
CA ILE A 123 -15.34 4.39 -1.34
C ILE A 123 -14.20 4.57 -2.34
N PRO A 124 -13.47 5.70 -2.34
CA PRO A 124 -12.37 5.91 -3.27
C PRO A 124 -11.40 4.73 -3.33
N LEU A 125 -10.96 4.39 -4.55
CA LEU A 125 -10.06 3.28 -4.79
C LEU A 125 -8.61 3.71 -4.62
N VAL A 126 -7.82 2.86 -3.99
CA VAL A 126 -6.36 2.93 -4.09
C VAL A 126 -5.95 2.39 -5.46
N ILE A 127 -5.19 3.18 -6.22
CA ILE A 127 -4.60 2.73 -7.48
C ILE A 127 -3.10 2.72 -7.30
N ALA A 128 -2.54 1.52 -7.28
CA ALA A 128 -1.14 1.26 -6.94
C ALA A 128 -0.32 0.78 -8.12
N VAL A 129 0.97 1.09 -8.11
CA VAL A 129 1.99 0.54 -9.02
C VAL A 129 3.32 0.33 -8.31
N ASP A 130 4.20 -0.52 -8.87
CA ASP A 130 5.61 -0.61 -8.52
C ASP A 130 6.44 0.25 -9.49
N GLU A 131 6.49 1.54 -9.29
CA GLU A 131 7.36 2.43 -10.07
C GLU A 131 8.61 2.75 -9.25
N GLU A 132 9.46 1.74 -9.01
CA GLU A 132 10.70 1.90 -8.25
C GLU A 132 11.73 2.72 -9.03
N GLY A 133 11.81 2.48 -10.32
CA GLY A 133 12.87 2.88 -11.23
C GLY A 133 13.84 1.72 -11.51
N GLY A 134 14.75 1.91 -12.47
CA GLY A 134 15.71 0.89 -12.85
C GLY A 134 15.08 -0.37 -13.42
N TYR A 135 15.17 -1.46 -12.68
CA TYR A 135 14.63 -2.77 -13.09
C TYR A 135 13.12 -2.87 -12.99
N VAL A 136 12.53 -2.17 -12.01
CA VAL A 136 11.11 -2.26 -11.71
C VAL A 136 10.42 -0.96 -12.09
N THR A 137 9.91 -0.93 -13.30
CA THR A 137 9.12 0.18 -13.86
C THR A 137 7.86 -0.36 -14.51
N ARG A 138 6.73 0.32 -14.32
CA ARG A 138 5.44 -0.08 -14.87
C ARG A 138 4.94 0.97 -15.87
N VAL A 139 4.99 2.24 -15.50
CA VAL A 139 4.47 3.39 -16.25
C VAL A 139 5.54 3.98 -17.17
N SER A 140 6.65 4.41 -16.61
CA SER A 140 7.71 5.11 -17.34
C SER A 140 8.45 4.29 -18.39
N ARG A 141 8.27 2.96 -18.39
CA ARG A 141 8.86 2.11 -19.43
C ARG A 141 8.27 2.31 -20.83
N TYR A 142 7.12 2.97 -20.92
CA TYR A 142 6.44 3.26 -22.17
C TYR A 142 6.61 4.73 -22.54
N SER A 143 7.04 5.00 -23.78
CA SER A 143 7.34 6.35 -24.28
C SER A 143 6.12 7.28 -24.30
N ASN A 144 4.89 6.74 -24.31
CA ASN A 144 3.66 7.52 -24.21
C ASN A 144 3.50 8.22 -22.85
N PHE A 145 4.21 7.75 -21.83
CA PHE A 145 4.16 8.31 -20.48
C PHE A 145 5.40 9.15 -20.16
N ARG A 146 6.58 8.73 -20.64
CA ARG A 146 7.85 9.43 -20.44
C ARG A 146 8.84 9.03 -21.54
N ASP A 147 9.66 9.96 -22.02
CA ASP A 147 10.62 9.72 -23.12
C ASP A 147 11.61 8.57 -22.82
N SER A 148 11.96 8.40 -21.57
CA SER A 148 12.80 7.29 -21.09
C SER A 148 12.33 6.81 -19.73
N LYS A 149 12.51 5.51 -19.40
CA LYS A 149 12.16 4.99 -18.08
C LYS A 149 12.97 5.67 -16.98
N PHE A 150 12.42 5.75 -15.78
CA PHE A 150 13.19 6.18 -14.61
C PHE A 150 14.34 5.21 -14.35
N LEU A 151 15.52 5.77 -14.09
CA LEU A 151 16.63 5.03 -13.51
C LEU A 151 16.32 4.68 -12.05
N SER A 152 17.11 3.79 -11.46
CA SER A 152 16.97 3.51 -10.03
C SER A 152 17.32 4.74 -9.18
N PRO A 153 16.77 4.86 -7.96
CA PRO A 153 17.14 5.92 -7.03
C PRO A 153 18.65 5.98 -6.76
N ARG A 154 19.29 4.80 -6.72
CA ARG A 154 20.75 4.68 -6.61
C ARG A 154 21.47 5.36 -7.77
N GLU A 155 21.10 5.06 -9.03
CA GLU A 155 21.73 5.65 -10.20
C GLU A 155 21.60 7.17 -10.23
N TYR A 156 20.42 7.70 -9.86
CA TYR A 156 20.22 9.15 -9.76
C TYR A 156 21.09 9.77 -8.66
N TYR A 157 21.13 9.15 -7.48
CA TYR A 157 21.95 9.64 -6.38
C TYR A 157 23.45 9.59 -6.68
N ASP A 158 23.95 8.50 -7.29
CA ASP A 158 25.35 8.34 -7.65
C ASP A 158 25.80 9.29 -8.77
N THR A 159 24.86 9.74 -9.63
CA THR A 159 25.14 10.64 -10.76
C THR A 159 25.08 12.11 -10.38
N GLY A 160 24.09 12.51 -9.59
CA GLY A 160 23.82 13.93 -9.29
C GLY A 160 23.45 14.22 -7.84
N GLY A 161 23.74 13.29 -6.94
CA GLY A 161 23.52 13.48 -5.51
C GLY A 161 22.05 13.62 -5.14
N GLU A 162 21.83 14.26 -4.01
CA GLU A 162 20.50 14.47 -3.44
C GLU A 162 19.60 15.32 -4.35
N GLU A 163 20.15 16.36 -4.97
CA GLU A 163 19.36 17.26 -5.82
C GLU A 163 18.73 16.53 -7.00
N LEU A 164 19.48 15.66 -7.68
CA LEU A 164 18.95 14.88 -8.79
C LEU A 164 17.97 13.81 -8.30
N LEU A 165 18.24 13.17 -7.17
CA LEU A 165 17.31 12.21 -6.55
C LEU A 165 15.97 12.89 -6.21
N GLU A 166 16.00 14.03 -5.53
CA GLU A 166 14.79 14.79 -5.19
C GLU A 166 13.98 15.17 -6.41
N LYS A 167 14.64 15.78 -7.40
CA LYS A 167 14.00 16.20 -8.65
C LYS A 167 13.30 15.04 -9.35
N THR A 168 13.97 13.89 -9.47
CA THR A 168 13.44 12.73 -10.21
C THR A 168 12.37 11.98 -9.42
N GLU A 169 12.46 11.88 -8.09
CA GLU A 169 11.41 11.30 -7.26
C GLU A 169 10.14 12.15 -7.28
N LYS A 170 10.25 13.48 -7.23
CA LYS A 170 9.11 14.40 -7.37
C LYS A 170 8.50 14.35 -8.77
N GLU A 171 9.32 14.24 -9.83
CA GLU A 171 8.85 14.02 -11.20
C GLU A 171 8.05 12.71 -11.31
N LYS A 172 8.57 11.62 -10.74
CA LYS A 172 7.92 10.31 -10.69
C LYS A 172 6.55 10.39 -10.00
N ALA A 173 6.52 10.96 -8.80
CA ALA A 173 5.30 11.16 -8.04
C ALA A 173 4.25 11.98 -8.83
N THR A 174 4.68 13.06 -9.47
CA THR A 174 3.83 13.92 -10.30
C THR A 174 3.28 13.17 -11.52
N LEU A 175 4.13 12.38 -12.20
CA LEU A 175 3.70 11.55 -13.32
C LEU A 175 2.60 10.57 -12.89
N LEU A 176 2.81 9.86 -11.78
CA LEU A 176 1.84 8.87 -11.28
C LEU A 176 0.50 9.53 -10.94
N LEU A 177 0.52 10.62 -10.16
CA LEU A 177 -0.71 11.36 -9.83
C LEU A 177 -1.44 11.88 -11.07
N SER A 178 -0.70 12.32 -12.10
CA SER A 178 -1.30 12.81 -13.36
C SER A 178 -2.07 11.74 -14.13
N THR A 179 -1.81 10.46 -13.85
CA THR A 179 -2.52 9.32 -14.45
C THR A 179 -3.60 8.73 -13.54
N GLY A 180 -3.84 9.34 -12.37
CA GLY A 180 -4.82 8.83 -11.38
C GLY A 180 -4.25 7.77 -10.42
N ILE A 181 -2.97 7.43 -10.53
CA ILE A 181 -2.29 6.53 -9.59
C ILE A 181 -1.98 7.30 -8.30
N ASN A 182 -2.41 6.77 -7.15
CA ASN A 182 -2.33 7.46 -5.86
C ASN A 182 -1.45 6.72 -4.82
N LEU A 183 -0.96 5.52 -5.15
CA LEU A 183 0.02 4.78 -4.34
C LEU A 183 1.18 4.30 -5.21
N ASN A 184 2.41 4.65 -4.84
CA ASN A 184 3.61 3.98 -5.34
C ASN A 184 4.11 2.96 -4.31
N LEU A 185 4.18 1.68 -4.67
CA LEU A 185 4.77 0.62 -3.85
C LEU A 185 6.31 0.72 -3.90
N ALA A 186 6.81 1.84 -3.41
CA ALA A 186 8.21 2.24 -3.28
C ALA A 186 8.29 3.33 -2.18
N PRO A 187 9.48 3.56 -1.59
CA PRO A 187 10.81 3.09 -1.95
C PRO A 187 11.15 1.69 -1.41
N VAL A 188 12.15 1.06 -2.04
CA VAL A 188 12.77 -0.17 -1.54
C VAL A 188 13.70 0.18 -0.38
N ALA A 189 13.32 -0.24 0.83
CA ALA A 189 14.03 0.05 2.07
C ALA A 189 15.02 -1.04 2.49
N ASP A 190 15.13 -2.10 1.68
CA ASP A 190 16.05 -3.20 1.91
C ASP A 190 17.50 -2.73 1.91
N VAL A 191 18.32 -3.35 2.78
CA VAL A 191 19.76 -3.09 2.89
C VAL A 191 20.53 -4.24 2.24
N SER A 192 21.33 -3.92 1.24
CA SER A 192 22.29 -4.86 0.62
C SER A 192 23.48 -4.10 0.07
N VAL A 193 24.69 -4.56 0.40
CA VAL A 193 25.98 -4.05 -0.12
C VAL A 193 26.71 -5.11 -0.93
N ASN A 194 26.17 -6.30 -1.03
CA ASN A 194 26.75 -7.40 -1.81
C ASN A 194 26.05 -7.50 -3.17
N SER A 195 26.79 -7.30 -4.24
CA SER A 195 26.24 -7.34 -5.61
C SER A 195 25.67 -8.70 -6.02
N ASN A 196 25.95 -9.76 -5.27
CA ASN A 196 25.37 -11.09 -5.52
C ASN A 196 24.00 -11.30 -4.86
N ASP A 197 23.58 -10.41 -3.97
CA ASP A 197 22.26 -10.50 -3.37
C ASP A 197 21.19 -10.21 -4.41
N PHE A 198 20.12 -10.99 -4.41
CA PHE A 198 18.98 -10.82 -5.32
C PHE A 198 18.43 -9.39 -5.32
N ILE A 199 18.29 -8.80 -4.14
CA ILE A 199 17.70 -7.47 -3.96
C ILE A 199 18.64 -6.31 -4.29
N ASN A 200 19.96 -6.53 -4.36
CA ASN A 200 20.98 -5.48 -4.44
C ASN A 200 20.73 -4.46 -5.57
N ASN A 201 20.33 -4.94 -6.76
CA ASN A 201 20.08 -4.07 -7.91
C ASN A 201 18.87 -3.11 -7.74
N ARG A 202 18.07 -3.32 -6.69
CA ARG A 202 16.90 -2.48 -6.35
C ARG A 202 17.18 -1.58 -5.14
N THR A 203 18.30 -1.77 -4.44
CA THR A 203 18.70 -1.02 -3.24
C THR A 203 19.65 0.13 -3.58
N PHE A 204 19.96 0.95 -2.60
CA PHE A 204 20.99 1.99 -2.72
C PHE A 204 22.42 1.43 -2.75
N ASN A 205 22.63 0.16 -2.45
CA ASN A 205 23.96 -0.47 -2.31
C ASN A 205 24.85 0.29 -1.30
N ARG A 206 24.27 0.67 -0.18
CA ARG A 206 24.89 1.39 0.94
C ARG A 206 24.61 0.66 2.23
N ASP A 207 25.38 0.98 3.27
CA ASP A 207 25.10 0.47 4.60
C ASP A 207 23.71 0.93 5.12
N ALA A 208 23.30 0.36 6.24
CA ALA A 208 21.97 0.57 6.79
C ALA A 208 21.72 2.03 7.21
N ARG A 209 22.76 2.74 7.68
CA ARG A 209 22.63 4.13 8.15
C ARG A 209 22.45 5.09 6.97
N ASP A 210 23.32 4.94 5.96
CA ASP A 210 23.24 5.74 4.74
C ASP A 210 21.93 5.47 4.00
N THR A 211 21.53 4.18 3.89
CA THR A 211 20.24 3.79 3.31
C THR A 211 19.08 4.44 4.07
N ALA A 212 19.09 4.42 5.41
CA ALA A 212 18.05 5.01 6.22
C ALA A 212 17.86 6.51 5.94
N VAL A 213 18.96 7.27 5.83
CA VAL A 213 18.90 8.71 5.50
C VAL A 213 18.22 8.94 4.15
N LEU A 214 18.60 8.17 3.12
CA LEU A 214 18.06 8.31 1.78
C LEU A 214 16.58 7.90 1.72
N ILE A 215 16.19 6.83 2.41
CA ILE A 215 14.80 6.38 2.52
C ILE A 215 13.93 7.46 3.19
N GLY A 216 14.39 8.06 4.29
CA GLY A 216 13.68 9.17 4.94
C GLY A 216 13.41 10.33 3.99
N LYS A 217 14.41 10.71 3.18
CA LYS A 217 14.29 11.76 2.16
C LYS A 217 13.29 11.39 1.08
N MET A 218 13.33 10.16 0.53
CA MET A 218 12.38 9.72 -0.49
C MET A 218 10.93 9.75 0.02
N VAL A 219 10.70 9.35 1.27
CA VAL A 219 9.38 9.45 1.89
C VAL A 219 8.91 10.90 1.96
N ASN A 220 9.81 11.83 2.32
CA ASN A 220 9.48 13.26 2.35
C ASN A 220 9.14 13.80 0.95
N TYR A 221 9.91 13.45 -0.07
CA TYR A 221 9.64 13.89 -1.46
C TYR A 221 8.27 13.41 -1.96
N ALA A 222 7.89 12.16 -1.65
CA ALA A 222 6.55 11.64 -1.96
C ALA A 222 5.45 12.41 -1.21
N ASN A 223 5.64 12.67 0.09
CA ASN A 223 4.69 13.42 0.91
C ASN A 223 4.52 14.88 0.45
N GLU A 224 5.60 15.54 0.03
CA GLU A 224 5.56 16.92 -0.49
C GLU A 224 4.75 17.03 -1.80
N VAL A 225 4.80 16.02 -2.65
CA VAL A 225 3.98 15.96 -3.88
C VAL A 225 2.56 15.49 -3.59
N GLY A 226 2.34 14.76 -2.49
CA GLY A 226 1.04 14.26 -2.07
C GLY A 226 0.68 12.87 -2.58
N ILE A 227 1.66 12.08 -3.07
CA ILE A 227 1.44 10.68 -3.41
C ILE A 227 1.69 9.80 -2.18
N SER A 228 0.87 8.76 -2.02
CA SER A 228 1.14 7.74 -1.02
C SER A 228 2.30 6.86 -1.46
N SER A 229 3.16 6.46 -0.49
CA SER A 229 4.32 5.61 -0.72
C SER A 229 4.32 4.40 0.21
N SER A 230 5.06 3.35 -0.12
CA SER A 230 5.17 2.13 0.69
C SER A 230 6.61 1.71 0.86
N LEU A 231 7.10 1.62 2.10
CA LEU A 231 8.39 0.98 2.34
C LEU A 231 8.28 -0.52 2.13
N LYS A 232 9.25 -1.10 1.47
CA LYS A 232 9.31 -2.55 1.22
C LYS A 232 10.75 -3.05 1.20
N HIS A 233 10.96 -4.29 1.56
CA HIS A 233 10.02 -5.35 1.94
C HIS A 233 10.24 -5.69 3.41
N PHE A 234 9.36 -5.27 4.31
CA PHE A 234 9.52 -5.53 5.74
C PHE A 234 9.54 -7.03 6.04
N PRO A 235 10.41 -7.54 6.95
CA PRO A 235 11.32 -6.80 7.82
C PRO A 235 12.71 -6.54 7.23
N GLY A 236 12.96 -6.83 5.97
CA GLY A 236 14.21 -6.67 5.24
C GLY A 236 14.60 -7.96 4.52
N TYR A 237 14.90 -7.84 3.24
CA TYR A 237 15.21 -9.00 2.37
C TYR A 237 16.58 -9.62 2.66
N GLY A 238 17.56 -8.76 3.02
CA GLY A 238 18.95 -9.19 3.26
C GLY A 238 19.54 -9.93 2.07
N ASN A 239 20.23 -11.04 2.35
CA ASN A 239 20.85 -11.91 1.35
C ASN A 239 19.96 -13.09 0.92
N ASN A 240 18.65 -13.03 1.17
CA ASN A 240 17.71 -14.09 0.83
C ASN A 240 17.50 -14.23 -0.68
N VAL A 241 17.01 -15.41 -1.07
CA VAL A 241 16.61 -15.72 -2.44
C VAL A 241 15.27 -15.05 -2.80
N ASP A 242 14.95 -15.03 -4.08
CA ASP A 242 13.71 -14.47 -4.62
C ASP A 242 12.48 -15.28 -4.15
N THR A 243 11.57 -14.67 -3.40
CA THR A 243 10.33 -15.29 -2.93
C THR A 243 9.30 -15.56 -4.05
N HIS A 244 9.50 -15.02 -5.26
CA HIS A 244 8.69 -15.37 -6.42
C HIS A 244 8.96 -16.80 -6.91
N THR A 245 10.11 -17.39 -6.57
CA THR A 245 10.54 -18.70 -7.03
C THR A 245 10.51 -19.78 -5.96
N GLY A 246 10.08 -19.45 -4.75
CA GLY A 246 10.02 -20.38 -3.63
C GLY A 246 10.10 -19.74 -2.27
N VAL A 247 10.27 -20.56 -1.24
CA VAL A 247 10.37 -20.12 0.16
C VAL A 247 11.77 -19.59 0.43
N ALA A 248 11.85 -18.38 0.96
CA ALA A 248 13.08 -17.80 1.47
C ALA A 248 13.08 -17.86 3.00
N ILE A 249 14.07 -18.55 3.56
CA ILE A 249 14.25 -18.68 5.01
C ILE A 249 15.44 -17.80 5.42
N ASP A 250 15.17 -16.84 6.30
CA ASP A 250 16.18 -15.93 6.84
C ASP A 250 16.71 -16.47 8.17
N GLU A 251 17.99 -16.85 8.18
CA GLU A 251 18.69 -17.40 9.34
C GLU A 251 19.48 -16.33 10.12
N ARG A 252 19.39 -15.06 9.72
CA ARG A 252 20.10 -13.97 10.41
C ARG A 252 19.62 -13.79 11.83
N SER A 253 20.51 -13.30 12.71
CA SER A 253 20.17 -13.05 14.10
C SER A 253 19.20 -11.87 14.24
N TYR A 254 18.48 -11.83 15.35
CA TYR A 254 17.56 -10.74 15.65
C TYR A 254 18.30 -9.39 15.79
N GLU A 255 19.52 -9.40 16.32
CA GLU A 255 20.39 -8.22 16.42
C GLU A 255 20.69 -7.64 15.03
N ASN A 256 20.86 -8.49 14.01
CA ASN A 256 21.09 -8.02 12.65
C ASN A 256 19.92 -7.18 12.15
N PHE A 257 18.68 -7.60 12.39
CA PHE A 257 17.49 -6.82 12.05
C PHE A 257 17.44 -5.48 12.80
N LEU A 258 17.74 -5.49 14.11
CA LEU A 258 17.72 -4.28 14.94
C LEU A 258 18.75 -3.23 14.51
N GLU A 259 19.96 -3.69 14.13
CA GLU A 259 21.11 -2.84 13.84
C GLU A 259 21.22 -2.43 12.36
N ASN A 260 20.57 -3.19 11.46
CA ASN A 260 20.65 -2.94 10.03
C ASN A 260 19.26 -2.76 9.40
N ASP A 261 18.51 -3.85 9.19
CA ASP A 261 17.30 -3.85 8.35
C ASP A 261 16.21 -2.89 8.86
N TYR A 262 16.05 -2.74 10.19
CA TYR A 262 15.05 -1.85 10.76
C TYR A 262 15.41 -0.37 10.68
N LEU A 263 16.65 0.02 10.41
CA LEU A 263 17.05 1.43 10.37
C LEU A 263 16.34 2.21 9.26
N PRO A 264 16.30 1.75 8.00
CA PRO A 264 15.55 2.42 6.94
C PRO A 264 14.04 2.50 7.24
N PHE A 265 13.44 1.44 7.79
CA PHE A 265 12.03 1.47 8.16
C PHE A 265 11.76 2.48 9.29
N LYS A 266 12.59 2.51 10.34
CA LYS A 266 12.48 3.49 11.43
C LYS A 266 12.55 4.93 10.90
N GLU A 267 13.49 5.21 10.00
CA GLU A 267 13.64 6.56 9.47
C GLU A 267 12.47 6.92 8.55
N GLY A 268 11.98 6.00 7.71
CA GLY A 268 10.79 6.24 6.90
C GLY A 268 9.52 6.43 7.74
N ILE A 269 9.35 5.67 8.84
CA ILE A 269 8.24 5.83 9.79
C ILE A 269 8.30 7.21 10.48
N LYS A 270 9.48 7.63 10.91
CA LYS A 270 9.72 8.98 11.47
C LYS A 270 9.35 10.09 10.47
N ASN A 271 9.60 9.86 9.18
CA ASN A 271 9.22 10.74 8.09
C ASN A 271 7.78 10.52 7.60
N ARG A 272 6.95 9.79 8.39
CA ARG A 272 5.50 9.64 8.19
C ARG A 272 5.12 8.88 6.93
N VAL A 273 5.86 7.81 6.59
CA VAL A 273 5.44 6.91 5.50
C VAL A 273 4.03 6.37 5.77
N PRO A 274 3.12 6.44 4.79
CA PRO A 274 1.73 6.01 5.00
C PRO A 274 1.57 4.50 5.07
N THR A 275 2.37 3.74 4.32
CA THR A 275 2.21 2.29 4.22
C THR A 275 3.54 1.55 4.29
N VAL A 276 3.49 0.29 4.73
CA VAL A 276 4.62 -0.65 4.73
C VAL A 276 4.15 -1.97 4.14
N LEU A 277 4.88 -2.48 3.16
CA LEU A 277 4.62 -3.77 2.53
C LEU A 277 5.51 -4.84 3.16
N VAL A 278 4.89 -5.95 3.56
CA VAL A 278 5.52 -7.08 4.27
C VAL A 278 5.82 -8.21 3.31
N SER A 279 7.04 -8.74 3.36
CA SER A 279 7.53 -9.81 2.50
C SER A 279 6.98 -11.20 2.85
N HIS A 280 7.29 -12.19 2.01
CA HIS A 280 7.00 -13.60 2.26
C HIS A 280 8.19 -14.41 2.81
N ASN A 281 9.27 -13.73 3.25
CA ASN A 281 10.39 -14.39 3.90
C ASN A 281 9.97 -14.99 5.24
N ILE A 282 10.47 -16.18 5.59
CA ILE A 282 10.40 -16.72 6.95
C ILE A 282 11.57 -16.18 7.74
N ILE A 283 11.29 -15.51 8.85
CA ILE A 283 12.31 -14.90 9.70
C ILE A 283 12.51 -15.79 10.94
N ASN A 284 13.45 -16.74 10.83
CA ASN A 284 13.60 -17.78 11.85
C ASN A 284 13.80 -17.25 13.27
N CYS A 285 14.50 -16.16 13.46
CA CYS A 285 14.72 -15.56 14.78
C CYS A 285 13.47 -14.87 15.38
N ILE A 286 12.40 -14.66 14.59
CA ILE A 286 11.14 -14.04 15.05
C ILE A 286 10.01 -15.08 15.00
N ASP A 287 9.80 -15.71 13.84
CA ASP A 287 8.79 -16.74 13.64
C ASP A 287 9.23 -17.72 12.55
N SER A 288 9.65 -18.91 12.97
CA SER A 288 10.10 -19.99 12.07
C SER A 288 8.96 -20.74 11.39
N ARG A 289 7.69 -20.44 11.76
CA ARG A 289 6.53 -21.20 11.30
C ARG A 289 5.85 -20.58 10.10
N TYR A 290 5.76 -19.26 10.05
CA TYR A 290 5.00 -18.55 9.03
C TYR A 290 5.87 -17.54 8.28
N PRO A 291 5.61 -17.31 6.98
CA PRO A 291 6.12 -16.14 6.26
C PRO A 291 5.78 -14.85 7.01
N ALA A 292 6.63 -13.84 6.89
CA ALA A 292 6.49 -12.57 7.61
C ALA A 292 5.08 -11.96 7.46
N THR A 293 4.54 -11.98 6.25
CA THR A 293 3.18 -11.49 5.93
C THR A 293 2.04 -12.28 6.61
N LEU A 294 2.28 -13.51 7.06
CA LEU A 294 1.30 -14.34 7.80
C LEU A 294 1.64 -14.47 9.28
N SER A 295 2.69 -13.78 9.74
CA SER A 295 3.19 -13.89 11.09
C SER A 295 2.75 -12.73 11.97
N LYS A 296 1.86 -13.02 12.92
CA LYS A 296 1.47 -12.04 13.96
C LYS A 296 2.67 -11.50 14.72
N LYS A 297 3.74 -12.29 14.91
CA LYS A 297 4.95 -11.84 15.63
C LYS A 297 5.72 -10.80 14.79
N VAL A 298 5.86 -11.02 13.47
CA VAL A 298 6.55 -10.07 12.60
C VAL A 298 5.74 -8.77 12.49
N ILE A 299 4.40 -8.86 12.36
CA ILE A 299 3.55 -7.66 12.34
C ILE A 299 3.63 -6.92 13.69
N ALA A 300 3.74 -7.63 14.82
CA ALA A 300 3.95 -6.99 16.13
C ALA A 300 5.28 -6.24 16.21
N GLU A 301 6.39 -6.74 15.61
CA GLU A 301 7.63 -5.97 15.51
C GLU A 301 7.42 -4.62 14.82
N LEU A 302 6.71 -4.60 13.71
CA LEU A 302 6.40 -3.37 13.00
C LEU A 302 5.51 -2.43 13.83
N ARG A 303 4.47 -2.95 14.46
CA ARG A 303 3.50 -2.17 15.23
C ARG A 303 4.07 -1.65 16.54
N GLU A 304 4.71 -2.54 17.32
CA GLU A 304 5.09 -2.30 18.73
C GLU A 304 6.54 -1.82 18.85
N LYS A 305 7.49 -2.42 18.11
CA LYS A 305 8.91 -2.04 18.19
C LYS A 305 9.24 -0.82 17.35
N LEU A 306 8.66 -0.74 16.14
CA LEU A 306 8.88 0.39 15.25
C LEU A 306 7.81 1.49 15.41
N ASN A 307 6.77 1.27 16.22
CA ASN A 307 5.65 2.18 16.46
C ASN A 307 4.94 2.62 15.18
N PHE A 308 4.78 1.71 14.21
CA PHE A 308 4.11 2.01 12.96
C PHE A 308 2.59 1.96 13.12
N SER A 309 1.92 3.07 12.89
CA SER A 309 0.46 3.20 12.97
C SER A 309 -0.22 3.38 11.61
N GLY A 310 0.54 3.34 10.50
CA GLY A 310 0.03 3.39 9.14
C GLY A 310 -0.54 2.06 8.64
N VAL A 311 -0.81 1.96 7.34
CA VAL A 311 -1.40 0.77 6.71
C VAL A 311 -0.33 -0.29 6.44
N VAL A 312 -0.54 -1.51 6.92
CA VAL A 312 0.29 -2.67 6.60
C VAL A 312 -0.31 -3.40 5.41
N ILE A 313 0.51 -3.60 4.39
CA ILE A 313 0.12 -4.23 3.12
C ILE A 313 0.89 -5.55 2.98
N THR A 314 0.21 -6.63 2.59
CA THR A 314 0.90 -7.88 2.23
C THR A 314 1.58 -7.75 0.87
N ASP A 315 2.62 -8.53 0.59
CA ASP A 315 2.96 -8.86 -0.80
C ASP A 315 1.86 -9.75 -1.40
N ASP A 316 1.91 -10.07 -2.72
CA ASP A 316 0.82 -10.81 -3.37
C ASP A 316 0.68 -12.23 -2.77
N LEU A 317 -0.43 -12.47 -2.06
CA LEU A 317 -0.71 -13.76 -1.42
C LEU A 317 -0.93 -14.91 -2.41
N SER A 318 -1.00 -14.63 -3.72
CA SER A 318 -1.07 -15.66 -4.77
C SER A 318 0.32 -16.20 -5.15
N MET A 319 1.42 -15.72 -4.53
CA MET A 319 2.78 -16.19 -4.78
C MET A 319 3.02 -17.57 -4.17
N ASP A 320 3.88 -18.36 -4.83
CA ASP A 320 4.20 -19.74 -4.43
C ASP A 320 4.79 -19.85 -3.02
N ALA A 321 5.51 -18.82 -2.56
CA ALA A 321 6.09 -18.75 -1.22
C ALA A 321 5.04 -18.87 -0.09
N VAL A 322 3.77 -18.60 -0.36
CA VAL A 322 2.67 -18.63 0.63
C VAL A 322 1.95 -19.96 0.63
N ASN A 323 1.83 -20.61 -0.53
CA ASN A 323 0.97 -21.80 -0.73
C ASN A 323 1.34 -23.00 0.15
N GLY A 324 2.63 -23.16 0.51
CA GLY A 324 3.12 -24.26 1.35
C GLY A 324 2.83 -24.14 2.85
N TYR A 325 2.36 -22.97 3.31
CA TYR A 325 2.18 -22.65 4.74
C TYR A 325 0.72 -22.58 5.18
N VAL A 326 -0.18 -22.91 4.27
CA VAL A 326 -1.62 -22.89 4.51
C VAL A 326 -2.13 -24.32 4.41
N GLU A 327 -1.89 -25.13 5.45
CA GLU A 327 -2.25 -26.56 5.44
C GLU A 327 -3.77 -26.77 5.48
N ASP A 328 -4.54 -25.96 6.23
CA ASP A 328 -6.01 -26.09 6.39
C ASP A 328 -6.69 -24.72 6.48
N GLY A 329 -6.36 -23.78 5.61
CA GLY A 329 -6.93 -22.44 5.73
C GLY A 329 -6.67 -21.55 4.52
N SER A 330 -7.03 -20.30 4.66
CA SER A 330 -6.80 -19.26 3.66
C SER A 330 -5.63 -18.37 4.08
N ALA A 331 -4.71 -18.10 3.15
CA ALA A 331 -3.66 -17.11 3.35
C ALA A 331 -4.25 -15.75 3.74
N ALA A 332 -5.35 -15.34 3.11
CA ALA A 332 -6.02 -14.09 3.43
C ALA A 332 -6.58 -14.07 4.86
N VAL A 333 -7.13 -15.19 5.35
CA VAL A 333 -7.62 -15.31 6.74
C VAL A 333 -6.44 -15.19 7.73
N LEU A 334 -5.32 -15.81 7.43
CA LEU A 334 -4.12 -15.72 8.26
C LEU A 334 -3.55 -14.29 8.26
N ALA A 335 -3.44 -13.64 7.09
CA ALA A 335 -2.96 -12.28 6.98
C ALA A 335 -3.82 -11.29 7.79
N VAL A 336 -5.17 -11.36 7.65
CA VAL A 336 -6.09 -10.55 8.47
C VAL A 336 -5.88 -10.79 9.97
N ASN A 337 -5.77 -12.06 10.40
CA ASN A 337 -5.54 -12.40 11.81
C ASN A 337 -4.13 -12.03 12.30
N SER A 338 -3.17 -11.88 11.41
CA SER A 338 -1.81 -11.40 11.74
C SER A 338 -1.78 -9.90 11.96
N GLY A 339 -2.74 -9.15 11.43
CA GLY A 339 -2.86 -7.70 11.61
C GLY A 339 -2.47 -6.88 10.39
N ASP A 340 -2.44 -7.50 9.20
CA ASP A 340 -2.37 -6.79 7.94
C ASP A 340 -3.69 -6.04 7.68
N ASP A 341 -3.59 -4.86 7.10
CA ASP A 341 -4.74 -3.99 6.82
C ASP A 341 -5.23 -4.09 5.39
N LEU A 342 -4.31 -4.42 4.46
CA LEU A 342 -4.59 -4.45 3.04
C LEU A 342 -3.85 -5.63 2.39
N ILE A 343 -4.59 -6.44 1.66
CA ILE A 343 -4.13 -7.70 1.06
C ILE A 343 -3.97 -7.53 -0.43
N ILE A 344 -2.75 -7.68 -0.96
CA ILE A 344 -2.54 -7.82 -2.40
C ILE A 344 -2.86 -9.24 -2.82
N THR A 345 -3.68 -9.40 -3.88
CA THR A 345 -3.99 -10.72 -4.44
C THR A 345 -4.36 -10.68 -5.90
N SER A 346 -3.97 -11.74 -6.61
CA SER A 346 -4.44 -12.07 -7.96
C SER A 346 -5.66 -13.02 -7.96
N ASP A 347 -6.01 -13.62 -6.80
CA ASP A 347 -7.17 -14.54 -6.64
C ASP A 347 -8.25 -13.93 -5.74
N PHE A 348 -8.73 -12.74 -6.15
CA PHE A 348 -9.56 -11.87 -5.32
C PHE A 348 -10.86 -12.53 -4.84
N VAL A 349 -11.70 -13.01 -5.77
CA VAL A 349 -13.06 -13.47 -5.43
C VAL A 349 -13.03 -14.67 -4.47
N LYS A 350 -12.05 -15.57 -4.64
CA LYS A 350 -11.86 -16.70 -3.73
C LYS A 350 -11.47 -16.20 -2.34
N MET A 351 -10.41 -15.40 -2.24
CA MET A 351 -9.91 -14.90 -0.94
C MET A 351 -10.92 -14.02 -0.22
N TYR A 352 -11.68 -13.20 -0.94
CA TYR A 352 -12.80 -12.44 -0.40
C TYR A 352 -13.84 -13.35 0.28
N ARG A 353 -14.28 -14.42 -0.42
CA ARG A 353 -15.25 -15.37 0.12
C ARG A 353 -14.72 -16.12 1.33
N GLU A 354 -13.44 -16.47 1.34
CA GLU A 354 -12.78 -17.13 2.46
C GLU A 354 -12.75 -16.22 3.71
N VAL A 355 -12.43 -14.93 3.56
CA VAL A 355 -12.49 -13.96 4.65
C VAL A 355 -13.92 -13.76 5.14
N TYR A 356 -14.88 -13.62 4.22
CA TYR A 356 -16.30 -13.48 4.56
C TYR A 356 -16.80 -14.67 5.39
N GLN A 357 -16.50 -15.89 4.94
CA GLN A 357 -16.87 -17.11 5.65
C GLN A 357 -16.18 -17.18 7.02
N ALA A 358 -14.89 -16.80 7.11
CA ALA A 358 -14.15 -16.81 8.37
C ALA A 358 -14.70 -15.82 9.42
N VAL A 359 -15.19 -14.65 8.98
CA VAL A 359 -15.90 -13.72 9.88
C VAL A 359 -17.24 -14.33 10.33
N THR A 360 -18.00 -14.91 9.41
CA THR A 360 -19.29 -15.54 9.71
C THR A 360 -19.12 -16.71 10.69
N ASP A 361 -18.07 -17.51 10.51
CA ASP A 361 -17.70 -18.63 11.41
C ASP A 361 -17.03 -18.19 12.71
N LYS A 362 -16.84 -16.87 12.91
CA LYS A 362 -16.14 -16.29 14.08
C LYS A 362 -14.66 -16.72 14.20
N LYS A 363 -14.03 -17.10 13.08
CA LYS A 363 -12.58 -17.36 12.97
C LYS A 363 -11.79 -16.06 12.85
N ILE A 364 -12.43 -14.97 12.41
CA ILE A 364 -11.94 -13.60 12.45
C ILE A 364 -12.89 -12.78 13.31
N ASP A 365 -12.35 -12.04 14.29
CA ASP A 365 -13.14 -11.08 15.07
C ASP A 365 -13.48 -9.87 14.17
N ILE A 366 -14.75 -9.48 14.12
CA ILE A 366 -15.21 -8.31 13.38
C ILE A 366 -14.45 -7.02 13.76
N LYS A 367 -13.97 -6.92 14.98
CA LYS A 367 -13.14 -5.80 15.44
C LYS A 367 -11.82 -5.69 14.67
N THR A 368 -11.24 -6.82 14.28
CA THR A 368 -10.02 -6.85 13.44
C THR A 368 -10.31 -6.23 12.07
N ILE A 369 -11.44 -6.63 11.45
CA ILE A 369 -11.92 -6.02 10.19
C ILE A 369 -12.15 -4.52 10.36
N ASP A 370 -12.89 -4.12 11.41
CA ASP A 370 -13.22 -2.72 11.65
C ASP A 370 -11.97 -1.85 11.87
N GLN A 371 -10.95 -2.36 12.56
CA GLN A 371 -9.69 -1.64 12.78
C GLN A 371 -8.91 -1.44 11.47
N ALA A 372 -8.80 -2.47 10.64
CA ALA A 372 -8.13 -2.41 9.35
C ALA A 372 -8.87 -1.44 8.39
N VAL A 373 -10.19 -1.60 8.25
CA VAL A 373 -11.01 -0.73 7.41
C VAL A 373 -10.95 0.73 7.87
N LYS A 374 -11.02 0.98 9.19
CA LYS A 374 -10.91 2.33 9.74
C LYS A 374 -9.58 2.98 9.36
N ARG A 375 -8.47 2.23 9.44
CA ARG A 375 -7.15 2.71 9.06
C ARG A 375 -7.05 2.98 7.57
N ASN A 376 -7.56 2.06 6.74
CA ASN A 376 -7.59 2.21 5.29
C ASN A 376 -8.40 3.43 4.84
N ILE A 377 -9.59 3.65 5.40
CA ILE A 377 -10.42 4.81 5.06
C ILE A 377 -9.77 6.11 5.55
N ALA A 378 -9.23 6.13 6.78
CA ALA A 378 -8.53 7.30 7.31
C ALA A 378 -7.30 7.67 6.46
N TRP A 379 -6.55 6.70 5.98
CA TRP A 379 -5.46 6.89 5.02
C TRP A 379 -5.95 7.48 3.69
N LYS A 380 -7.02 6.93 3.12
CA LYS A 380 -7.63 7.46 1.88
C LYS A 380 -8.03 8.93 2.04
N ILE A 381 -8.67 9.28 3.15
CA ILE A 381 -9.04 10.67 3.46
C ILE A 381 -7.77 11.54 3.58
N ALA A 382 -6.72 11.05 4.26
CA ALA A 382 -5.49 11.80 4.48
C ALA A 382 -4.76 12.17 3.18
N TYR A 383 -4.89 11.34 2.14
CA TYR A 383 -4.25 11.51 0.83
C TYR A 383 -5.20 12.00 -0.26
N ASN A 384 -6.44 12.41 0.09
CA ASN A 384 -7.47 12.89 -0.85
C ASN A 384 -7.68 11.94 -2.04
N MET A 385 -7.74 10.65 -1.75
CA MET A 385 -7.98 9.62 -2.76
C MET A 385 -9.43 9.65 -3.24
#